data_71f013084243a261a4c9b084ddf82531
#
_entry.id   71f013084243a261a4c9b084ddf82531
#
_cell.length_a   1.000
_cell.length_b   1.000
_cell.length_c   1.000
_cell.angle_alpha   90.00
_cell.angle_beta   90.00
_cell.angle_gamma   90.00
#
_symmetry.space_group_name_H-M   'P 1'
#
loop_
_entity.id
_entity.type
_entity.pdbx_description
1 polymer ?
#
loop_
_entity_poly.entity_id
_entity_poly.type
_entity_poly.pdbx_seq_one_letter_code
_entity_poly.pdbx_strand_id
1 'polypeptide(L)'
;MITLAEVKESLRTFIAETSLYPPEKVKYETLIFEEGIFDSLGFLALIDFIEERFKIKASDAELLESNFESIDAMAGFISSKLN
;
A
#
# COMPACT_ATOMS: atom_id res chain seq x y z
N MET A 1 16.46 -9.38 -5.64
CA MET A 1 15.81 -8.08 -5.95
C MET A 1 14.31 -8.28 -6.12
N ILE A 2 13.53 -7.43 -5.50
CA ILE A 2 12.07 -7.54 -5.59
C ILE A 2 11.57 -6.81 -6.86
N THR A 3 10.63 -7.42 -7.56
CA THR A 3 10.07 -6.83 -8.77
C THR A 3 8.85 -5.96 -8.42
N LEU A 4 8.49 -5.06 -9.32
CA LEU A 4 7.31 -4.22 -9.14
C LEU A 4 6.04 -5.08 -9.00
N ALA A 5 5.95 -6.16 -9.76
CA ALA A 5 4.81 -7.06 -9.67
C ALA A 5 4.71 -7.71 -8.29
N GLU A 6 5.86 -8.11 -7.72
CA GLU A 6 5.89 -8.68 -6.38
C GLU A 6 5.45 -7.68 -5.32
N VAL A 7 5.88 -6.42 -5.47
CA VAL A 7 5.48 -5.35 -4.57
C VAL A 7 3.97 -5.19 -4.60
N LYS A 8 3.40 -5.10 -5.79
CA LYS A 8 1.96 -4.91 -5.96
C LYS A 8 1.14 -6.06 -5.38
N GLU A 9 1.58 -7.30 -5.62
CA GLU A 9 0.85 -8.46 -5.10
C GLU A 9 0.96 -8.58 -3.58
N SER A 10 2.11 -8.23 -3.01
CA SER A 10 2.25 -8.19 -1.55
C SER A 10 1.28 -7.19 -0.93
N LEU A 11 1.17 -6.01 -1.54
CA LEU A 11 0.26 -4.97 -1.07
C LEU A 11 -1.19 -5.40 -1.20
N ARG A 12 -1.55 -5.98 -2.34
CA ARG A 12 -2.91 -6.44 -2.58
C ARG A 12 -3.34 -7.50 -1.56
N THR A 13 -2.46 -8.45 -1.31
CA THR A 13 -2.72 -9.50 -0.33
C THR A 13 -2.93 -8.91 1.07
N PHE A 14 -2.04 -8.02 1.47
CA PHE A 14 -2.15 -7.39 2.79
C PHE A 14 -3.46 -6.60 2.92
N ILE A 15 -3.78 -5.79 1.92
CA ILE A 15 -4.98 -4.97 1.94
C ILE A 15 -6.23 -5.83 2.01
N ALA A 16 -6.30 -6.88 1.18
CA ALA A 16 -7.46 -7.75 1.17
C ALA A 16 -7.64 -8.48 2.50
N GLU A 17 -6.55 -9.00 3.06
CA GLU A 17 -6.61 -9.73 4.32
C GLU A 17 -6.96 -8.81 5.50
N THR A 18 -6.37 -7.63 5.52
CA THR A 18 -6.58 -6.69 6.62
C THR A 18 -7.98 -6.07 6.59
N SER A 19 -8.48 -5.75 5.41
CA SER A 19 -9.77 -5.10 5.25
C SER A 19 -10.93 -6.08 5.16
N LEU A 20 -10.63 -7.36 4.97
CA LEU A 20 -11.61 -8.42 4.75
C LEU A 20 -12.40 -8.24 3.44
N TYR A 21 -11.89 -7.41 2.53
CA TYR A 21 -12.47 -7.29 1.20
C TYR A 21 -12.03 -8.48 0.34
N PRO A 22 -12.89 -8.94 -0.57
CA PRO A 22 -12.50 -9.99 -1.50
C PRO A 22 -11.31 -9.53 -2.34
N PRO A 23 -10.25 -10.35 -2.46
CA PRO A 23 -9.06 -9.93 -3.21
C PRO A 23 -9.35 -9.49 -4.65
N GLU A 24 -10.34 -10.11 -5.29
CA GLU A 24 -10.70 -9.76 -6.67
C GLU A 24 -11.31 -8.37 -6.78
N LYS A 25 -11.72 -7.77 -5.67
CA LYS A 25 -12.25 -6.40 -5.66
C LYS A 25 -11.21 -5.35 -5.34
N VAL A 26 -10.00 -5.80 -4.95
CA VAL A 26 -8.90 -4.90 -4.66
C VAL A 26 -7.97 -4.90 -5.85
N LYS A 27 -8.19 -3.93 -6.75
CA LYS A 27 -7.39 -3.80 -7.96
C LYS A 27 -6.25 -2.81 -7.73
N TYR A 28 -5.27 -2.81 -8.61
CA TYR A 28 -4.10 -1.94 -8.45
C TYR A 28 -4.47 -0.46 -8.49
N GLU A 29 -5.48 -0.10 -9.27
CA GLU A 29 -5.94 1.28 -9.39
C GLU A 29 -7.05 1.66 -8.41
N THR A 30 -7.53 0.72 -7.60
CA THR A 30 -8.61 0.98 -6.65
C THR A 30 -8.19 2.03 -5.63
N LEU A 31 -9.02 3.04 -5.44
CA LEU A 31 -8.77 4.11 -4.47
C LEU A 31 -9.27 3.65 -3.10
N ILE A 32 -8.35 3.09 -2.32
CA ILE A 32 -8.71 2.35 -1.11
C ILE A 32 -9.37 3.19 -0.02
N PHE A 33 -9.07 4.47 0.05
CA PHE A 33 -9.70 5.34 1.05
C PHE A 33 -11.05 5.84 0.58
N GLU A 34 -11.17 6.20 -0.69
CA GLU A 34 -12.44 6.65 -1.26
C GLU A 34 -13.47 5.53 -1.29
N GLU A 35 -13.03 4.30 -1.57
CA GLU A 35 -13.92 3.14 -1.62
C GLU A 35 -14.27 2.63 -0.21
N GLY A 36 -13.67 3.20 0.81
CA GLY A 36 -13.94 2.78 2.18
C GLY A 36 -13.28 1.47 2.58
N ILE A 37 -12.30 1.02 1.81
CA ILE A 37 -11.59 -0.22 2.13
C ILE A 37 -10.72 -0.03 3.38
N PHE A 38 -10.06 1.11 3.48
CA PHE A 38 -9.23 1.46 4.64
C PHE A 38 -9.67 2.80 5.23
N ASP A 39 -9.60 2.88 6.55
CA ASP A 39 -9.76 4.14 7.30
C ASP A 39 -8.39 4.54 7.88
N SER A 40 -8.39 5.46 8.84
CA SER A 40 -7.17 5.96 9.45
C SER A 40 -6.36 4.86 10.15
N LEU A 41 -7.04 3.92 10.80
CA LEU A 41 -6.36 2.82 11.48
C LEU A 41 -5.75 1.86 10.47
N GLY A 42 -6.48 1.60 9.38
CA GLY A 42 -5.95 0.77 8.30
C GLY A 42 -4.75 1.41 7.65
N PHE A 43 -4.77 2.74 7.52
CA PHE A 43 -3.64 3.47 6.96
C PHE A 43 -2.37 3.28 7.81
N LEU A 44 -2.49 3.38 9.14
CA LEU A 44 -1.36 3.17 10.03
C LEU A 44 -0.80 1.75 9.91
N ALA A 45 -1.69 0.76 9.86
CA ALA A 45 -1.28 -0.63 9.69
C ALA A 45 -0.58 -0.84 8.36
N LEU A 46 -1.06 -0.17 7.31
CA LEU A 46 -0.46 -0.25 5.98
C LEU A 46 0.95 0.32 5.98
N ILE A 47 1.16 1.47 6.63
CA ILE A 47 2.49 2.07 6.71
C ILE A 47 3.45 1.14 7.45
N ASP A 48 3.02 0.57 8.58
CA ASP A 48 3.86 -0.37 9.32
C ASP A 48 4.23 -1.58 8.47
N PHE A 49 3.26 -2.12 7.73
CA PHE A 49 3.50 -3.26 6.84
C PHE A 49 4.55 -2.90 5.77
N ILE A 50 4.38 -1.75 5.13
CA ILE A 50 5.28 -1.33 4.05
C ILE A 50 6.70 -1.14 4.58
N GLU A 51 6.85 -0.44 5.70
CA GLU A 51 8.17 -0.18 6.25
C GLU A 51 8.89 -1.47 6.65
N GLU A 52 8.15 -2.39 7.25
CA GLU A 52 8.73 -3.65 7.70
C GLU A 52 8.99 -4.61 6.54
N ARG A 53 8.03 -4.72 5.63
CA ARG A 53 8.12 -5.67 4.52
C ARG A 53 9.20 -5.30 3.52
N PHE A 54 9.35 -4.02 3.23
CA PHE A 54 10.27 -3.55 2.20
C PHE A 54 11.52 -2.88 2.76
N LYS A 55 11.64 -2.79 4.09
CA LYS A 55 12.80 -2.22 4.77
C LYS A 55 13.07 -0.78 4.35
N ILE A 56 12.01 0.01 4.29
CA ILE A 56 12.11 1.43 3.97
C ILE A 56 11.50 2.24 5.11
N LYS A 57 11.70 3.55 5.07
CA LYS A 57 11.10 4.47 6.03
C LYS A 57 10.40 5.59 5.28
N ALA A 58 9.20 5.91 5.70
CA ALA A 58 8.47 7.05 5.18
C ALA A 58 8.58 8.19 6.17
N SER A 59 9.03 9.36 5.71
CA SER A 59 9.09 10.54 6.56
C SER A 59 7.69 11.13 6.73
N ASP A 60 7.54 12.02 7.71
CA ASP A 60 6.24 12.68 7.92
C ASP A 60 5.78 13.40 6.66
N ALA A 61 6.69 14.04 5.94
CA ALA A 61 6.34 14.74 4.71
C ALA A 61 5.90 13.79 3.60
N GLU A 62 6.31 12.53 3.67
CA GLU A 62 5.95 11.53 2.66
C GLU A 62 4.65 10.80 3.00
N LEU A 63 4.15 10.95 4.22
CA LEU A 63 2.91 10.29 4.64
C LEU A 63 1.69 11.07 4.12
N LEU A 64 1.64 11.23 2.80
CA LEU A 64 0.55 11.91 2.12
C LEU A 64 -0.40 10.87 1.54
N GLU A 65 -1.69 11.15 1.65
CA GLU A 65 -2.70 10.24 1.12
C GLU A 65 -2.44 9.91 -0.35
N SER A 66 -1.98 10.88 -1.13
CA SER A 66 -1.73 10.68 -2.56
C SER A 66 -0.64 9.64 -2.83
N ASN A 67 0.28 9.41 -1.89
CA ASN A 67 1.31 8.38 -2.04
C ASN A 67 0.77 6.98 -1.76
N PHE A 68 -0.38 6.88 -1.11
CA PHE A 68 -0.91 5.60 -0.63
C PHE A 68 -2.36 5.36 -1.04
N GLU A 69 -2.90 6.16 -1.94
CA GLU A 69 -4.31 6.07 -2.32
C GLU A 69 -4.67 4.82 -3.11
N SER A 70 -3.69 4.20 -3.76
CA SER A 70 -3.90 2.98 -4.53
C SER A 70 -2.64 2.13 -4.48
N ILE A 71 -2.76 0.87 -4.86
CA ILE A 71 -1.59 -0.01 -4.93
C ILE A 71 -0.57 0.53 -5.93
N ASP A 72 -1.04 1.08 -7.05
CA ASP A 72 -0.14 1.68 -8.03
C ASP A 72 0.66 2.84 -7.42
N ALA A 73 -0.01 3.72 -6.67
CA ALA A 73 0.67 4.84 -6.02
C ALA A 73 1.68 4.34 -4.98
N MET A 74 1.27 3.39 -4.15
CA MET A 74 2.15 2.80 -3.14
C MET A 74 3.37 2.14 -3.76
N ALA A 75 3.16 1.38 -4.82
CA ALA A 75 4.25 0.67 -5.49
C ALA A 75 5.26 1.67 -6.09
N GLY A 76 4.77 2.76 -6.65
CA GLY A 76 5.64 3.82 -7.16
C GLY A 76 6.47 4.46 -6.06
N PHE A 77 5.83 4.75 -4.92
CA PHE A 77 6.53 5.31 -3.76
C PHE A 77 7.59 4.34 -3.24
N ILE A 78 7.23 3.07 -3.05
CA ILE A 78 8.16 2.06 -2.56
C ILE A 78 9.33 1.89 -3.52
N SER A 79 9.04 1.85 -4.82
CA SER A 79 10.07 1.69 -5.83
C SER A 79 11.07 2.84 -5.78
N SER A 80 10.59 4.07 -5.60
CA SER A 80 11.49 5.23 -5.51
C SER A 80 12.38 5.17 -4.26
N LYS A 81 11.88 4.59 -3.18
CA LYS A 81 12.66 4.45 -1.94
C LYS A 81 13.70 3.35 -2.05
N LEU A 82 13.42 2.31 -2.84
CA LEU A 82 14.34 1.19 -2.99
C LEU A 82 15.46 1.46 -4.00
N ASN A 83 15.30 2.46 -4.83
CA ASN A 83 16.30 2.80 -5.85
C ASN A 83 17.30 3.85 -5.36
#